data_3d2b09897e852e5738ded80fed35b683
#
_entry.id   3d2b09897e852e5738ded80fed35b683
#
_cell.length_a   1.000
_cell.length_b   1.000
_cell.length_c   1.000
_cell.angle_alpha   90.00
_cell.angle_beta   90.00
_cell.angle_gamma   90.00
#
_symmetry.space_group_name_H-M   'P 1'
#
loop_
_entity.id
_entity.type
_entity.pdbx_description
1 polymer ?
#
loop_
_entity_poly.entity_id
_entity_poly.type
_entity_poly.pdbx_seq_one_letter_code
_entity_poly.pdbx_strand_id
1 'polypeptide(L)'
;MKKTTYPSTFLIAAALVFWQCGPQNSSSETANETTTETTAVGETVPVAELLWETSTDLTTCESVYYDKESGNIYVANIEGDATEKDGVGSISIISKDGQITQRDWITGLNAPKGMGISNGKLYVTDIDEVVEIDIASAKISQKYPVEGAQFLNDLDAHDGVVYFTDMRAGTIHTLEGGNIGTFAEGQNSINGIRIADDGTLYGLDSEGLKKYDAEGNFEIINNVVTGGDGLVIIDDNTFIASRWKGEVYLIQDGAETLIIDTQAEESNTADIDFIPEDNVILVPTFLKNKVTAYQLSY
;
A
#
# COMPACT_ATOMS: atom_id res chain seq x y z
N MET A 1 46.89 -8.24 -35.81
CA MET A 1 47.10 -8.50 -37.26
C MET A 1 45.73 -8.46 -37.92
N LYS A 2 45.61 -7.61 -38.96
CA LYS A 2 44.70 -7.61 -40.13
C LYS A 2 43.20 -7.55 -39.79
N LYS A 3 42.46 -6.42 -39.97
CA LYS A 3 42.01 -5.79 -41.28
C LYS A 3 41.03 -6.72 -41.98
N THR A 4 39.83 -6.39 -42.39
CA THR A 4 39.28 -5.35 -43.29
C THR A 4 37.84 -5.79 -43.53
N THR A 5 36.79 -5.14 -43.95
CA THR A 5 36.46 -3.93 -44.70
C THR A 5 34.93 -3.83 -44.87
N TYR A 6 34.42 -2.62 -44.98
CA TYR A 6 33.12 -2.20 -45.55
C TYR A 6 33.15 -2.37 -47.10
N PRO A 7 32.11 -2.00 -47.89
CA PRO A 7 30.75 -1.51 -47.70
C PRO A 7 29.71 -2.10 -48.71
N SER A 8 28.44 -1.69 -48.68
CA SER A 8 27.71 -1.33 -49.90
C SER A 8 26.36 -0.67 -49.63
N THR A 9 26.29 0.53 -50.15
CA THR A 9 25.16 1.44 -50.36
C THR A 9 24.25 0.91 -51.47
N PHE A 10 22.93 1.03 -51.34
CA PHE A 10 22.00 1.03 -52.47
C PHE A 10 20.97 2.16 -52.30
N LEU A 11 21.12 3.17 -53.15
CA LEU A 11 20.09 4.14 -53.53
C LEU A 11 19.20 3.53 -54.57
N ILE A 12 17.89 3.69 -54.52
CA ILE A 12 17.00 3.68 -55.67
C ILE A 12 15.94 4.79 -55.54
N ALA A 13 15.74 5.42 -56.66
CA ALA A 13 15.16 6.71 -56.96
C ALA A 13 13.62 6.76 -56.95
N ALA A 14 13.14 7.96 -56.90
CA ALA A 14 11.78 8.45 -57.03
C ALA A 14 11.16 8.17 -58.41
N ALA A 15 9.83 7.97 -58.41
CA ALA A 15 9.02 8.20 -59.61
C ALA A 15 7.74 8.96 -59.24
N LEU A 16 7.70 10.20 -59.67
CA LEU A 16 6.55 11.10 -59.70
C LEU A 16 5.68 10.70 -60.91
N VAL A 17 4.37 10.53 -60.69
CA VAL A 17 3.39 10.53 -61.77
C VAL A 17 2.37 11.60 -61.48
N PHE A 18 2.39 12.65 -62.28
CA PHE A 18 1.34 13.66 -62.41
C PHE A 18 0.22 13.10 -63.31
N TRP A 19 -1.03 13.28 -62.92
CA TRP A 19 -2.14 13.33 -63.86
C TRP A 19 -3.09 14.47 -63.53
N GLN A 20 -3.44 15.14 -64.63
CA GLN A 20 -4.12 16.41 -64.68
C GLN A 20 -5.65 16.29 -64.73
N CYS A 21 -6.26 17.35 -64.27
CA CYS A 21 -7.59 17.92 -64.34
C CYS A 21 -8.58 17.47 -65.41
N GLY A 22 -9.84 17.46 -65.00
CA GLY A 22 -11.00 17.80 -65.80
C GLY A 22 -12.22 17.99 -64.89
N PRO A 23 -12.98 19.09 -65.05
CA PRO A 23 -14.12 19.39 -64.17
C PRO A 23 -15.43 18.85 -64.75
N GLN A 24 -16.32 18.34 -63.90
CA GLN A 24 -17.74 18.20 -64.26
C GLN A 24 -18.62 18.51 -63.03
N ASN A 25 -19.56 19.35 -63.33
CA ASN A 25 -20.56 19.98 -62.53
C ASN A 25 -21.71 19.03 -62.20
N SER A 26 -22.34 19.17 -61.05
CA SER A 26 -23.74 19.28 -60.73
C SER A 26 -24.33 18.30 -59.75
N SER A 27 -25.08 18.93 -58.92
CA SER A 27 -26.25 18.54 -58.13
C SER A 27 -26.01 18.26 -56.66
N SER A 28 -26.56 19.20 -55.91
CA SER A 28 -26.86 19.26 -54.48
C SER A 28 -27.68 18.07 -53.98
N GLU A 29 -27.14 17.34 -53.00
CA GLU A 29 -27.96 16.71 -52.00
C GLU A 29 -27.37 17.04 -50.61
N THR A 30 -28.19 17.71 -49.84
CA THR A 30 -27.93 18.13 -48.46
C THR A 30 -28.01 16.86 -47.58
N ALA A 31 -26.93 16.20 -47.36
CA ALA A 31 -26.82 15.20 -46.30
C ALA A 31 -26.51 15.94 -45.01
N ASN A 32 -27.45 15.87 -44.06
CA ASN A 32 -27.35 16.36 -42.74
C ASN A 32 -26.42 15.43 -41.95
N GLU A 33 -25.11 15.73 -41.91
CA GLU A 33 -24.19 15.05 -41.05
C GLU A 33 -24.44 15.48 -39.60
N THR A 34 -25.14 14.62 -38.88
CA THR A 34 -25.19 14.70 -37.44
C THR A 34 -23.81 14.34 -36.92
N THR A 35 -22.99 15.33 -36.68
CA THR A 35 -21.72 15.19 -35.92
C THR A 35 -22.11 14.82 -34.50
N THR A 36 -22.04 13.53 -34.18
CA THR A 36 -22.01 13.07 -32.82
C THR A 36 -20.64 13.49 -32.26
N GLU A 37 -20.63 14.62 -31.54
CA GLU A 37 -19.48 14.91 -30.66
C GLU A 37 -19.44 13.81 -29.60
N THR A 38 -18.56 12.83 -29.81
CA THR A 38 -18.10 11.96 -28.74
C THR A 38 -17.22 12.84 -27.86
N THR A 39 -17.81 13.39 -26.80
CA THR A 39 -17.04 13.93 -25.69
C THR A 39 -16.20 12.76 -25.16
N ALA A 40 -14.92 12.73 -25.52
CA ALA A 40 -13.94 11.92 -24.81
C ALA A 40 -14.00 12.39 -23.36
N VAL A 41 -14.54 11.57 -22.45
CA VAL A 41 -14.32 11.70 -21.02
C VAL A 41 -12.82 11.53 -20.88
N GLY A 42 -12.11 12.63 -20.61
CA GLY A 42 -10.68 12.57 -20.33
C GLY A 42 -10.51 11.67 -19.11
N GLU A 43 -9.76 10.60 -19.25
CA GLU A 43 -9.31 9.82 -18.10
C GLU A 43 -8.57 10.79 -17.16
N THR A 44 -9.13 11.01 -15.98
CA THR A 44 -8.46 11.80 -14.94
C THR A 44 -7.31 10.95 -14.42
N VAL A 45 -6.09 11.46 -14.57
CA VAL A 45 -4.91 10.79 -14.00
C VAL A 45 -5.00 10.89 -12.47
N PRO A 46 -4.87 9.79 -11.73
CA PRO A 46 -4.87 9.83 -10.26
C PRO A 46 -3.77 10.73 -9.72
N VAL A 47 -4.11 11.55 -8.73
CA VAL A 47 -3.19 12.50 -8.08
C VAL A 47 -3.36 12.40 -6.57
N ALA A 48 -2.24 12.42 -5.84
CA ALA A 48 -2.21 12.54 -4.39
C ALA A 48 -1.53 13.87 -4.00
N GLU A 49 -2.27 14.77 -3.37
CA GLU A 49 -1.78 16.08 -2.95
C GLU A 49 -1.57 16.13 -1.43
N LEU A 50 -0.42 16.63 -0.97
CA LEU A 50 -0.12 16.77 0.46
C LEU A 50 -1.18 17.64 1.14
N LEU A 51 -1.87 17.09 2.14
CA LEU A 51 -2.93 17.74 2.87
C LEU A 51 -2.44 18.31 4.21
N TRP A 52 -1.79 17.47 5.00
CA TRP A 52 -1.16 17.84 6.27
C TRP A 52 -0.02 16.88 6.65
N GLU A 53 0.77 17.28 7.61
CA GLU A 53 1.75 16.44 8.29
C GLU A 53 1.75 16.71 9.79
N THR A 54 2.06 15.69 10.60
CA THR A 54 2.21 15.86 12.05
C THR A 54 3.49 16.63 12.39
N SER A 55 3.64 17.04 13.64
CA SER A 55 4.98 17.36 14.17
C SER A 55 5.91 16.14 14.12
N THR A 56 7.21 16.36 14.29
CA THR A 56 8.24 15.30 14.27
C THR A 56 8.45 14.65 15.66
N ASP A 57 7.39 14.58 16.45
CA ASP A 57 7.44 13.99 17.80
C ASP A 57 7.15 12.48 17.80
N LEU A 58 6.80 11.91 16.63
CA LEU A 58 6.65 10.46 16.42
C LEU A 58 8.01 9.89 16.03
N THR A 59 8.52 8.89 16.76
CA THR A 59 9.88 8.39 16.55
C THR A 59 9.89 7.06 15.82
N THR A 60 10.43 7.05 14.61
CA THR A 60 10.48 5.86 13.74
C THR A 60 9.08 5.26 13.61
N CYS A 61 8.12 6.10 13.18
CA CYS A 61 6.74 5.66 12.97
C CYS A 61 6.67 4.70 11.77
N GLU A 62 6.25 3.48 12.03
CA GLU A 62 6.32 2.38 11.07
C GLU A 62 4.97 2.08 10.46
N SER A 63 3.88 2.11 11.25
CA SER A 63 2.54 1.82 10.77
C SER A 63 1.55 2.86 11.27
N VAL A 64 0.50 3.06 10.50
CA VAL A 64 -0.69 3.82 10.88
C VAL A 64 -1.92 2.95 10.68
N TYR A 65 -2.92 3.12 11.55
CA TYR A 65 -4.20 2.43 11.44
C TYR A 65 -5.35 3.38 11.78
N TYR A 66 -6.27 3.59 10.84
CA TYR A 66 -7.46 4.41 11.03
C TYR A 66 -8.60 3.59 11.60
N ASP A 67 -9.01 3.90 12.82
CA ASP A 67 -10.19 3.33 13.44
C ASP A 67 -11.45 4.13 13.05
N LYS A 68 -12.20 3.60 12.11
CA LYS A 68 -13.43 4.21 11.59
C LYS A 68 -14.51 4.40 12.68
N GLU A 69 -14.51 3.57 13.74
CA GLU A 69 -15.51 3.66 14.80
C GLU A 69 -15.26 4.86 15.71
N SER A 70 -14.01 5.07 16.13
CA SER A 70 -13.64 6.19 17.03
C SER A 70 -13.19 7.46 16.30
N GLY A 71 -12.77 7.35 15.03
CA GLY A 71 -12.13 8.41 14.27
C GLY A 71 -10.67 8.67 14.67
N ASN A 72 -10.10 7.83 15.52
CA ASN A 72 -8.69 7.91 15.88
C ASN A 72 -7.79 7.29 14.82
N ILE A 73 -6.56 7.79 14.73
CA ILE A 73 -5.50 7.15 13.95
C ILE A 73 -4.44 6.68 14.94
N TYR A 74 -4.22 5.38 15.03
CA TYR A 74 -3.14 4.80 15.81
C TYR A 74 -1.84 4.82 15.01
N VAL A 75 -0.71 5.06 15.70
CA VAL A 75 0.61 5.11 15.07
C VAL A 75 1.56 4.23 15.87
N ALA A 76 2.12 3.21 15.23
CA ALA A 76 3.16 2.37 15.82
C ALA A 76 4.53 3.08 15.71
N ASN A 77 5.20 3.26 16.85
CA ASN A 77 6.51 3.90 16.93
C ASN A 77 7.53 2.89 17.46
N ILE A 78 8.54 2.56 16.65
CA ILE A 78 9.61 1.65 17.03
C ILE A 78 10.48 2.26 18.13
N GLU A 79 10.85 3.51 18.01
CA GLU A 79 11.66 4.33 18.92
C GLU A 79 13.12 3.82 19.11
N GLY A 80 13.33 2.51 19.23
CA GLY A 80 14.62 1.86 19.37
C GLY A 80 15.13 1.18 18.11
N ASP A 81 15.76 0.03 18.26
CA ASP A 81 16.14 -0.84 17.15
C ASP A 81 14.95 -1.71 16.73
N ALA A 82 14.75 -1.86 15.41
CA ALA A 82 13.61 -2.62 14.87
C ALA A 82 13.64 -4.13 15.19
N THR A 83 14.68 -4.62 15.83
CA THR A 83 14.91 -6.04 16.15
C THR A 83 15.29 -6.32 17.60
N GLU A 84 15.44 -5.28 18.42
CA GLU A 84 15.80 -5.43 19.84
C GLU A 84 14.58 -5.38 20.75
N LYS A 85 14.60 -6.21 21.80
CA LYS A 85 13.59 -6.21 22.87
C LYS A 85 14.01 -5.25 23.99
N ASP A 86 13.91 -3.95 23.71
CA ASP A 86 14.38 -2.88 24.61
C ASP A 86 13.25 -2.22 25.43
N GLY A 87 11.99 -2.48 25.06
CA GLY A 87 10.82 -1.98 25.79
C GLY A 87 10.54 -0.48 25.62
N VAL A 88 11.13 0.17 24.60
CA VAL A 88 10.95 1.62 24.37
C VAL A 88 9.86 1.95 23.37
N GLY A 89 9.41 0.98 22.56
CA GLY A 89 8.37 1.17 21.56
C GLY A 89 7.02 1.58 22.15
N SER A 90 6.25 2.31 21.38
CA SER A 90 4.96 2.87 21.79
C SER A 90 3.91 2.88 20.68
N ILE A 91 2.64 3.08 21.07
CA ILE A 91 1.55 3.47 20.17
C ILE A 91 1.10 4.88 20.55
N SER A 92 1.04 5.76 19.55
CA SER A 92 0.46 7.10 19.66
C SER A 92 -0.96 7.14 19.09
N ILE A 93 -1.73 8.17 19.47
CA ILE A 93 -2.99 8.51 18.79
C ILE A 93 -2.86 9.90 18.17
N ILE A 94 -3.25 10.00 16.91
CA ILE A 94 -3.40 11.28 16.22
C ILE A 94 -4.86 11.45 15.73
N SER A 95 -5.27 12.69 15.56
CA SER A 95 -6.59 13.03 15.00
C SER A 95 -6.52 13.11 13.46
N LYS A 96 -7.69 13.15 12.80
CA LYS A 96 -7.81 13.23 11.34
C LYS A 96 -7.21 14.50 10.71
N ASP A 97 -6.94 15.53 11.52
CA ASP A 97 -6.26 16.77 11.13
C ASP A 97 -4.75 16.79 11.47
N GLY A 98 -4.19 15.64 11.85
CA GLY A 98 -2.76 15.44 12.08
C GLY A 98 -2.25 15.92 13.45
N GLN A 99 -3.14 16.21 14.41
CA GLN A 99 -2.71 16.59 15.76
C GLN A 99 -2.39 15.34 16.58
N ILE A 100 -1.23 15.29 17.23
CA ILE A 100 -0.89 14.22 18.18
C ILE A 100 -1.70 14.46 19.45
N THR A 101 -2.74 13.66 19.65
CA THR A 101 -3.65 13.79 20.82
C THR A 101 -3.13 13.03 22.04
N GLN A 102 -2.46 11.89 21.81
CA GLN A 102 -1.79 11.11 22.84
C GLN A 102 -0.50 10.53 22.28
N ARG A 103 0.66 11.06 22.71
CA ARG A 103 1.98 10.62 22.21
C ARG A 103 2.31 9.19 22.66
N ASP A 104 2.06 8.88 23.92
CA ASP A 104 2.39 7.62 24.56
C ASP A 104 1.10 6.97 25.11
N TRP A 105 0.17 6.64 24.18
CA TRP A 105 -1.10 5.99 24.56
C TRP A 105 -0.86 4.59 25.12
N ILE A 106 0.00 3.80 24.47
CA ILE A 106 0.54 2.53 24.97
C ILE A 106 2.06 2.61 24.93
N THR A 107 2.72 2.10 25.96
CA THR A 107 4.18 2.04 26.08
C THR A 107 4.64 0.66 26.54
N GLY A 108 5.95 0.40 26.48
CA GLY A 108 6.54 -0.88 26.89
C GLY A 108 6.41 -1.98 25.84
N LEU A 109 6.20 -1.58 24.60
CA LEU A 109 6.43 -2.41 23.41
C LEU A 109 7.92 -2.38 23.05
N ASN A 110 8.36 -3.28 22.17
CA ASN A 110 9.75 -3.30 21.72
C ASN A 110 9.90 -2.54 20.38
N ALA A 111 9.42 -3.13 19.31
CA ALA A 111 9.42 -2.53 17.98
C ALA A 111 8.08 -2.80 17.28
N PRO A 112 6.99 -2.13 17.72
CA PRO A 112 5.66 -2.36 17.16
C PRO A 112 5.61 -1.97 15.69
N LYS A 113 4.91 -2.80 14.89
CA LYS A 113 4.77 -2.61 13.45
C LYS A 113 3.30 -2.66 13.04
N GLY A 114 2.90 -3.58 12.15
CA GLY A 114 1.54 -3.67 11.63
C GLY A 114 0.47 -3.79 12.70
N MET A 115 -0.69 -3.18 12.45
CA MET A 115 -1.80 -3.09 13.39
C MET A 115 -3.12 -3.45 12.73
N GLY A 116 -4.05 -4.04 13.52
CA GLY A 116 -5.42 -4.31 13.11
C GLY A 116 -6.38 -4.32 14.29
N ILE A 117 -7.63 -3.99 14.05
CA ILE A 117 -8.67 -3.94 15.09
C ILE A 117 -9.72 -5.03 14.85
N SER A 118 -10.01 -5.80 15.90
CA SER A 118 -11.18 -6.67 15.94
C SER A 118 -11.76 -6.72 17.35
N ASN A 119 -13.10 -6.70 17.45
CA ASN A 119 -13.86 -6.85 18.69
C ASN A 119 -13.42 -5.89 19.82
N GLY A 120 -13.10 -4.63 19.49
CA GLY A 120 -12.68 -3.60 20.45
C GLY A 120 -11.25 -3.80 21.00
N LYS A 121 -10.46 -4.62 20.32
CA LYS A 121 -9.04 -4.86 20.58
C LYS A 121 -8.20 -4.37 19.43
N LEU A 122 -7.10 -3.69 19.75
CA LEU A 122 -6.03 -3.41 18.80
C LEU A 122 -4.97 -4.52 18.94
N TYR A 123 -4.66 -5.16 17.85
CA TYR A 123 -3.56 -6.12 17.77
C TYR A 123 -2.37 -5.44 17.08
N VAL A 124 -1.17 -5.76 17.52
CA VAL A 124 0.06 -5.22 16.93
C VAL A 124 1.16 -6.28 16.94
N THR A 125 1.90 -6.41 15.86
CA THR A 125 3.11 -7.24 15.81
C THR A 125 4.24 -6.54 16.56
N ASP A 126 4.95 -7.28 17.41
CA ASP A 126 6.06 -6.74 18.21
C ASP A 126 7.21 -7.77 18.28
N ILE A 127 8.19 -7.66 17.38
CA ILE A 127 9.36 -8.53 17.22
C ILE A 127 8.96 -10.00 16.89
N ASP A 128 8.61 -10.79 17.90
CA ASP A 128 8.30 -12.22 17.83
C ASP A 128 7.00 -12.57 18.59
N GLU A 129 6.18 -11.57 18.87
CA GLU A 129 4.89 -11.73 19.53
C GLU A 129 3.82 -10.86 18.87
N VAL A 130 2.56 -11.25 18.98
CA VAL A 130 1.41 -10.37 18.73
C VAL A 130 0.93 -9.87 20.10
N VAL A 131 0.76 -8.56 20.22
CA VAL A 131 0.30 -7.90 21.44
C VAL A 131 -1.15 -7.48 21.25
N GLU A 132 -2.02 -7.89 22.16
CA GLU A 132 -3.42 -7.50 22.25
C GLU A 132 -3.60 -6.34 23.24
N ILE A 133 -4.22 -5.27 22.78
CA ILE A 133 -4.48 -4.05 23.56
C ILE A 133 -5.98 -3.86 23.68
N ASP A 134 -6.49 -3.72 24.88
CA ASP A 134 -7.87 -3.34 25.13
C ASP A 134 -8.04 -1.84 24.91
N ILE A 135 -8.73 -1.45 23.85
CA ILE A 135 -8.87 -0.04 23.45
C ILE A 135 -9.59 0.75 24.52
N ALA A 136 -10.64 0.22 25.13
CA ALA A 136 -11.46 0.95 26.10
C ALA A 136 -10.71 1.28 27.40
N SER A 137 -9.81 0.40 27.84
CA SER A 137 -9.00 0.61 29.05
C SER A 137 -7.61 1.16 28.79
N ALA A 138 -7.19 1.24 27.52
CA ALA A 138 -5.84 1.61 27.11
C ALA A 138 -4.76 0.75 27.80
N LYS A 139 -4.88 -0.57 27.72
CA LYS A 139 -3.97 -1.51 28.38
C LYS A 139 -3.65 -2.69 27.49
N ILE A 140 -2.41 -3.15 27.54
CA ILE A 140 -2.03 -4.46 27.05
C ILE A 140 -2.80 -5.50 27.86
N SER A 141 -3.64 -6.29 27.17
CA SER A 141 -4.47 -7.34 27.75
C SER A 141 -3.82 -8.71 27.66
N GLN A 142 -3.10 -8.98 26.56
CA GLN A 142 -2.47 -10.26 26.32
C GLN A 142 -1.27 -10.10 25.39
N LYS A 143 -0.33 -11.03 25.47
CA LYS A 143 0.79 -11.21 24.52
C LYS A 143 0.80 -12.65 24.05
N TYR A 144 0.98 -12.84 22.77
CA TYR A 144 0.97 -14.14 22.10
C TYR A 144 2.34 -14.38 21.43
N PRO A 145 3.29 -15.04 22.10
CA PRO A 145 4.59 -15.39 21.51
C PRO A 145 4.42 -16.30 20.31
N VAL A 146 5.14 -16.01 19.22
CA VAL A 146 5.12 -16.78 17.97
C VAL A 146 6.41 -17.62 17.92
N GLU A 147 6.29 -18.94 18.12
CA GLU A 147 7.45 -19.83 18.14
C GLU A 147 8.13 -19.88 16.77
N GLY A 148 9.42 -19.59 16.74
CA GLY A 148 10.22 -19.60 15.51
C GLY A 148 10.08 -18.37 14.63
N ALA A 149 9.36 -17.33 15.09
CA ALA A 149 9.29 -16.06 14.38
C ALA A 149 10.67 -15.50 14.04
N GLN A 150 10.80 -14.97 12.81
CA GLN A 150 12.05 -14.39 12.33
C GLN A 150 11.97 -12.87 12.14
N PHE A 151 10.82 -12.36 11.71
CA PHE A 151 10.58 -10.94 11.55
C PHE A 151 9.08 -10.71 11.30
N LEU A 152 8.29 -10.68 12.38
CA LEU A 152 6.88 -10.32 12.28
C LEU A 152 6.79 -8.86 11.81
N ASN A 153 5.91 -8.61 10.85
CA ASN A 153 5.79 -7.29 10.25
C ASN A 153 4.34 -6.84 10.21
N ASP A 154 3.64 -6.97 9.11
CA ASP A 154 2.29 -6.43 8.96
C ASP A 154 1.21 -7.34 9.57
N LEU A 155 0.05 -6.74 9.88
CA LEU A 155 -1.06 -7.40 10.53
C LEU A 155 -2.39 -6.77 10.13
N ASP A 156 -3.41 -7.60 9.91
CA ASP A 156 -4.80 -7.14 9.84
C ASP A 156 -5.73 -8.13 10.54
N ALA A 157 -6.93 -7.68 10.93
CA ALA A 157 -7.86 -8.48 11.73
C ALA A 157 -9.29 -8.35 11.22
N HIS A 158 -9.95 -9.51 11.04
CA HIS A 158 -11.32 -9.58 10.58
C HIS A 158 -12.09 -10.67 11.34
N ASP A 159 -13.30 -10.37 11.82
CA ASP A 159 -14.23 -11.31 12.49
C ASP A 159 -13.60 -12.17 13.62
N GLY A 160 -12.64 -11.59 14.35
CA GLY A 160 -11.97 -12.25 15.48
C GLY A 160 -10.79 -13.12 15.09
N VAL A 161 -10.44 -13.19 13.81
CA VAL A 161 -9.20 -13.78 13.31
C VAL A 161 -8.22 -12.67 12.99
N VAL A 162 -6.99 -12.80 13.49
CA VAL A 162 -5.88 -11.91 13.18
C VAL A 162 -4.95 -12.63 12.21
N TYR A 163 -4.65 -12.01 11.09
CA TYR A 163 -3.65 -12.49 10.13
C TYR A 163 -2.41 -11.60 10.25
N PHE A 164 -1.24 -12.21 10.22
CA PHE A 164 0.00 -11.45 10.33
C PHE A 164 1.15 -12.13 9.59
N THR A 165 2.08 -11.32 9.11
CA THR A 165 3.18 -11.76 8.27
C THR A 165 4.46 -11.98 9.07
N ASP A 166 5.21 -13.03 8.75
CA ASP A 166 6.63 -13.16 9.05
C ASP A 166 7.42 -13.01 7.76
N MET A 167 7.91 -11.81 7.52
CA MET A 167 8.55 -11.43 6.26
C MET A 167 9.78 -12.31 5.95
N ARG A 168 10.60 -12.64 6.94
CA ARG A 168 11.82 -13.44 6.75
C ARG A 168 11.54 -14.93 6.66
N ALA A 169 10.55 -15.43 7.37
CA ALA A 169 10.12 -16.82 7.26
C ALA A 169 9.32 -17.07 5.97
N GLY A 170 8.75 -16.03 5.35
CA GLY A 170 7.85 -16.16 4.22
C GLY A 170 6.55 -16.85 4.59
N THR A 171 5.99 -16.51 5.76
CA THR A 171 4.81 -17.15 6.33
C THR A 171 3.74 -16.13 6.65
N ILE A 172 2.49 -16.46 6.34
CA ILE A 172 1.31 -15.77 6.87
C ILE A 172 0.75 -16.65 7.99
N HIS A 173 0.69 -16.08 9.18
CA HIS A 173 0.14 -16.71 10.36
C HIS A 173 -1.29 -16.27 10.64
N THR A 174 -1.99 -17.02 11.49
CA THR A 174 -3.27 -16.62 12.08
C THR A 174 -3.20 -16.65 13.60
N LEU A 175 -4.00 -15.80 14.26
CA LEU A 175 -4.29 -15.87 15.69
C LEU A 175 -5.81 -15.88 15.85
N GLU A 176 -6.35 -16.99 16.34
CA GLU A 176 -7.79 -17.15 16.57
C GLU A 176 -8.03 -17.83 17.93
N GLY A 177 -8.86 -17.19 18.78
CA GLY A 177 -9.17 -17.73 20.10
C GLY A 177 -7.95 -17.99 20.99
N GLY A 178 -6.85 -17.24 20.79
CA GLY A 178 -5.59 -17.37 21.51
C GLY A 178 -4.66 -18.45 20.97
N ASN A 179 -4.98 -19.08 19.84
CA ASN A 179 -4.16 -20.11 19.19
C ASN A 179 -3.53 -19.54 17.92
N ILE A 180 -2.22 -19.73 17.79
CA ILE A 180 -1.48 -19.36 16.58
C ILE A 180 -1.52 -20.53 15.60
N GLY A 181 -1.89 -20.23 14.35
CA GLY A 181 -1.88 -21.15 13.22
C GLY A 181 -1.03 -20.62 12.07
N THR A 182 -0.98 -21.39 10.99
CA THR A 182 -0.35 -20.98 9.73
C THR A 182 -1.42 -20.96 8.64
N PHE A 183 -1.53 -19.85 7.94
CA PHE A 183 -2.42 -19.71 6.79
C PHE A 183 -1.72 -20.09 5.48
N ALA A 184 -0.53 -19.52 5.22
CA ALA A 184 0.26 -19.80 4.02
C ALA A 184 1.77 -19.79 4.32
N GLU A 185 2.52 -20.62 3.61
CA GLU A 185 3.98 -20.71 3.69
C GLU A 185 4.62 -20.51 2.32
N GLY A 186 5.94 -20.30 2.29
CA GLY A 186 6.72 -20.20 1.04
C GLY A 186 6.47 -18.89 0.28
N GLN A 187 6.03 -17.85 0.99
CA GLN A 187 5.85 -16.53 0.42
C GLN A 187 7.22 -15.83 0.24
N ASN A 188 7.33 -14.99 -0.76
CA ASN A 188 8.60 -14.35 -1.11
C ASN A 188 8.77 -13.00 -0.39
N SER A 189 9.19 -13.01 0.87
CA SER A 189 9.31 -11.82 1.72
C SER A 189 7.97 -11.08 1.85
N ILE A 190 6.93 -11.83 2.22
CA ILE A 190 5.59 -11.26 2.45
C ILE A 190 5.66 -10.19 3.54
N ASN A 191 5.17 -9.00 3.23
CA ASN A 191 5.14 -7.85 4.12
C ASN A 191 3.70 -7.34 4.26
N GLY A 192 3.24 -6.43 3.40
CA GLY A 192 1.89 -5.89 3.47
C GLY A 192 0.80 -6.95 3.44
N ILE A 193 -0.22 -6.78 4.29
CA ILE A 193 -1.39 -7.67 4.35
C ILE A 193 -2.66 -6.87 4.63
N ARG A 194 -3.76 -7.22 3.96
CA ARG A 194 -5.06 -6.59 4.22
C ARG A 194 -6.21 -7.57 3.93
N ILE A 195 -7.28 -7.46 4.70
CA ILE A 195 -8.48 -8.30 4.56
C ILE A 195 -9.64 -7.43 4.08
N ALA A 196 -10.29 -7.84 3.00
CA ALA A 196 -11.51 -7.19 2.51
C ALA A 196 -12.71 -7.49 3.41
N ASP A 197 -13.77 -6.70 3.27
CA ASP A 197 -15.01 -6.85 4.06
C ASP A 197 -15.68 -8.24 3.90
N ASP A 198 -15.42 -8.94 2.80
CA ASP A 198 -15.90 -10.29 2.54
C ASP A 198 -15.00 -11.41 3.13
N GLY A 199 -13.91 -11.03 3.79
CA GLY A 199 -12.92 -11.94 4.37
C GLY A 199 -11.82 -12.39 3.40
N THR A 200 -11.78 -11.88 2.18
CA THR A 200 -10.72 -12.18 1.21
C THR A 200 -9.41 -11.54 1.65
N LEU A 201 -8.35 -12.34 1.74
CA LEU A 201 -7.01 -11.88 2.10
C LEU A 201 -6.23 -11.42 0.86
N TYR A 202 -5.57 -10.29 0.99
CA TYR A 202 -4.61 -9.77 0.03
C TYR A 202 -3.25 -9.61 0.70
N GLY A 203 -2.18 -9.80 -0.08
CA GLY A 203 -0.81 -9.64 0.42
C GLY A 203 0.10 -9.00 -0.61
N LEU A 204 1.12 -8.33 -0.12
CA LEU A 204 2.10 -7.60 -0.92
C LEU A 204 3.50 -8.10 -0.58
N ASP A 205 4.19 -8.68 -1.57
CA ASP A 205 5.51 -9.27 -1.38
C ASP A 205 6.50 -8.93 -2.50
N SER A 206 7.60 -9.67 -2.59
CA SER A 206 8.61 -9.44 -3.65
C SER A 206 8.15 -9.84 -5.06
N GLU A 207 7.00 -10.49 -5.20
CA GLU A 207 6.42 -10.85 -6.50
C GLU A 207 5.29 -9.89 -6.92
N GLY A 208 4.75 -9.13 -5.97
CA GLY A 208 3.72 -8.11 -6.19
C GLY A 208 2.48 -8.27 -5.31
N LEU A 209 1.35 -7.73 -5.77
CA LEU A 209 0.06 -7.83 -5.10
C LEU A 209 -0.60 -9.17 -5.41
N LYS A 210 -0.96 -9.89 -4.36
CA LYS A 210 -1.56 -11.22 -4.38
C LYS A 210 -2.95 -11.21 -3.77
N LYS A 211 -3.84 -12.05 -4.30
CA LYS A 211 -5.13 -12.40 -3.71
C LYS A 211 -5.11 -13.87 -3.32
N TYR A 212 -5.50 -14.19 -2.10
CA TYR A 212 -5.48 -15.55 -1.57
C TYR A 212 -6.88 -16.18 -1.55
N ASP A 213 -6.93 -17.50 -1.78
CA ASP A 213 -8.10 -18.30 -1.49
C ASP A 213 -8.09 -18.82 -0.03
N ALA A 214 -9.15 -19.48 0.39
CA ALA A 214 -9.29 -19.99 1.76
C ALA A 214 -8.28 -21.09 2.13
N GLU A 215 -7.67 -21.72 1.15
CA GLU A 215 -6.64 -22.75 1.30
C GLU A 215 -5.21 -22.16 1.31
N GLY A 216 -5.07 -20.82 1.16
CA GLY A 216 -3.77 -20.12 1.13
C GLY A 216 -3.06 -20.18 -0.23
N ASN A 217 -3.73 -20.63 -1.30
CA ASN A 217 -3.20 -20.45 -2.65
C ASN A 217 -3.46 -19.03 -3.11
N PHE A 218 -2.66 -18.52 -4.05
CA PHE A 218 -2.79 -17.14 -4.50
C PHE A 218 -2.78 -16.99 -6.03
N GLU A 219 -3.37 -15.89 -6.47
CA GLU A 219 -3.17 -15.32 -7.81
C GLU A 219 -2.49 -13.96 -7.70
N ILE A 220 -1.64 -13.62 -8.66
CA ILE A 220 -0.97 -12.31 -8.72
C ILE A 220 -1.88 -11.34 -9.48
N ILE A 221 -2.28 -10.25 -8.82
CA ILE A 221 -3.10 -9.18 -9.40
C ILE A 221 -2.22 -8.16 -10.12
N ASN A 222 -1.11 -7.79 -9.50
CA ASN A 222 -0.12 -6.87 -10.08
C ASN A 222 1.28 -7.38 -9.75
N ASN A 223 2.16 -7.44 -10.75
CA ASN A 223 3.55 -7.92 -10.62
C ASN A 223 4.59 -6.83 -10.88
N VAL A 224 4.19 -5.58 -10.88
CA VAL A 224 5.07 -4.40 -11.06
C VAL A 224 5.41 -3.76 -9.72
N VAL A 225 4.41 -3.60 -8.84
CA VAL A 225 4.63 -3.09 -7.48
C VAL A 225 5.14 -4.22 -6.60
N THR A 226 6.45 -4.49 -6.69
CA THR A 226 7.14 -5.57 -5.99
C THR A 226 7.89 -5.07 -4.77
N GLY A 227 8.03 -5.91 -3.73
CA GLY A 227 8.71 -5.55 -2.49
C GLY A 227 7.98 -4.42 -1.76
N GLY A 228 6.64 -4.48 -1.78
CA GLY A 228 5.81 -3.49 -1.11
C GLY A 228 5.82 -3.63 0.40
N ASP A 229 5.32 -2.61 1.06
CA ASP A 229 5.24 -2.48 2.51
C ASP A 229 3.76 -2.44 2.94
N GLY A 230 3.12 -1.28 3.00
CA GLY A 230 1.71 -1.17 3.35
C GLY A 230 0.76 -1.42 2.18
N LEU A 231 -0.43 -1.93 2.49
CA LEU A 231 -1.49 -2.25 1.54
C LEU A 231 -2.83 -1.71 2.03
N VAL A 232 -3.58 -1.04 1.15
CA VAL A 232 -4.95 -0.59 1.38
C VAL A 232 -5.86 -1.14 0.28
N ILE A 233 -7.06 -1.57 0.65
CA ILE A 233 -8.12 -1.95 -0.27
C ILE A 233 -9.13 -0.80 -0.32
N ILE A 234 -9.35 -0.21 -1.51
CA ILE A 234 -10.40 0.80 -1.72
C ILE A 234 -11.70 0.10 -2.15
N ASP A 235 -11.59 -0.82 -3.10
CA ASP A 235 -12.68 -1.66 -3.59
C ASP A 235 -12.11 -2.97 -4.19
N ASP A 236 -12.96 -3.79 -4.79
CA ASP A 236 -12.59 -5.13 -5.32
C ASP A 236 -11.45 -5.11 -6.35
N ASN A 237 -11.23 -3.98 -7.03
CA ASN A 237 -10.25 -3.84 -8.11
C ASN A 237 -9.29 -2.65 -7.90
N THR A 238 -9.42 -1.92 -6.79
CA THR A 238 -8.64 -0.71 -6.53
C THR A 238 -7.91 -0.82 -5.20
N PHE A 239 -6.59 -0.69 -5.26
CA PHE A 239 -5.69 -0.82 -4.11
C PHE A 239 -4.71 0.35 -4.06
N ILE A 240 -4.23 0.66 -2.85
CA ILE A 240 -3.06 1.52 -2.67
C ILE A 240 -1.96 0.65 -2.07
N ALA A 241 -0.76 0.74 -2.62
CA ALA A 241 0.39 -0.04 -2.17
C ALA A 241 1.61 0.86 -2.00
N SER A 242 2.27 0.79 -0.84
CA SER A 242 3.51 1.51 -0.60
C SER A 242 4.73 0.62 -0.89
N ARG A 243 5.86 1.26 -1.15
CA ARG A 243 7.20 0.66 -1.15
C ARG A 243 8.08 1.48 -0.21
N TRP A 244 8.64 0.84 0.79
CA TRP A 244 9.35 1.49 1.90
C TRP A 244 10.31 2.63 1.51
N LYS A 245 10.83 2.62 0.29
CA LYS A 245 11.79 3.64 -0.18
C LYS A 245 11.17 4.98 -0.57
N GLY A 246 9.87 5.18 -0.43
CA GLY A 246 9.22 6.47 -0.67
C GLY A 246 8.28 6.49 -1.88
N GLU A 247 7.74 5.36 -2.30
CA GLU A 247 6.80 5.28 -3.42
C GLU A 247 5.44 4.79 -2.93
N VAL A 248 4.35 5.40 -3.41
CA VAL A 248 2.99 4.90 -3.23
C VAL A 248 2.30 4.82 -4.59
N TYR A 249 1.71 3.68 -4.86
CA TYR A 249 1.03 3.37 -6.11
C TYR A 249 -0.46 3.20 -5.86
N LEU A 250 -1.28 3.71 -6.79
CA LEU A 250 -2.65 3.29 -6.97
C LEU A 250 -2.67 2.15 -8.00
N ILE A 251 -3.29 1.03 -7.67
CA ILE A 251 -3.45 -0.11 -8.57
C ILE A 251 -4.94 -0.22 -8.87
N GLN A 252 -5.34 -0.05 -10.14
CA GLN A 252 -6.72 -0.14 -10.60
C GLN A 252 -6.83 -1.16 -11.74
N ASP A 253 -7.72 -2.13 -11.62
CA ASP A 253 -7.88 -3.23 -12.60
C ASP A 253 -6.54 -3.90 -12.97
N GLY A 254 -5.64 -4.02 -11.98
CA GLY A 254 -4.31 -4.62 -12.13
C GLY A 254 -3.23 -3.71 -12.74
N ALA A 255 -3.57 -2.49 -13.17
CA ALA A 255 -2.60 -1.50 -13.67
C ALA A 255 -2.20 -0.52 -12.54
N GLU A 256 -0.90 -0.23 -12.42
CA GLU A 256 -0.37 0.67 -11.42
C GLU A 256 -0.14 2.08 -11.94
N THR A 257 -0.35 3.07 -11.06
CA THR A 257 0.02 4.48 -11.25
C THR A 257 0.78 4.95 -10.03
N LEU A 258 2.00 5.48 -10.21
CA LEU A 258 2.76 6.11 -9.13
C LEU A 258 2.07 7.44 -8.76
N ILE A 259 1.59 7.55 -7.51
CA ILE A 259 0.84 8.73 -7.04
C ILE A 259 1.60 9.55 -5.99
N ILE A 260 2.58 8.94 -5.30
CA ILE A 260 3.48 9.65 -4.38
C ILE A 260 4.89 9.12 -4.63
N ASP A 261 5.86 10.03 -4.75
CA ASP A 261 7.29 9.72 -4.80
C ASP A 261 8.05 10.72 -3.90
N THR A 262 8.56 10.21 -2.79
CA THR A 262 9.32 10.97 -1.78
C THR A 262 10.76 10.48 -1.64
N GLN A 263 11.27 9.76 -2.63
CA GLN A 263 12.64 9.22 -2.63
C GLN A 263 13.70 10.33 -2.64
N ALA A 264 13.44 11.41 -3.37
CA ALA A 264 14.36 12.55 -3.45
C ALA A 264 14.48 13.30 -2.11
N GLU A 265 13.44 13.27 -1.29
CA GLU A 265 13.38 13.82 0.05
C GLU A 265 13.95 12.87 1.11
N GLU A 266 14.35 11.66 0.71
CA GLU A 266 14.76 10.58 1.62
C GLU A 266 13.69 10.31 2.70
N SER A 267 12.40 10.40 2.33
CA SER A 267 11.27 10.09 3.20
C SER A 267 10.71 8.73 2.84
N ASN A 268 10.63 7.87 3.83
CA ASN A 268 10.06 6.52 3.63
C ASN A 268 8.54 6.57 3.50
N THR A 269 7.97 5.51 2.96
CA THR A 269 6.53 5.24 2.94
C THR A 269 6.35 3.82 3.48
N ALA A 270 6.21 3.71 4.80
CA ALA A 270 6.09 2.42 5.49
C ALA A 270 4.65 1.87 5.40
N ASP A 271 4.14 1.23 6.44
CA ASP A 271 2.80 0.64 6.40
C ASP A 271 1.70 1.71 6.46
N ILE A 272 1.06 1.94 5.31
CA ILE A 272 0.08 2.99 5.05
C ILE A 272 -1.34 2.59 5.44
N ASP A 273 -2.22 3.58 5.64
CA ASP A 273 -3.66 3.37 5.74
C ASP A 273 -4.45 4.46 5.02
N PHE A 274 -5.78 4.38 5.07
CA PHE A 274 -6.67 5.23 4.30
C PHE A 274 -7.90 5.65 5.11
N ILE A 275 -8.33 6.89 4.93
CA ILE A 275 -9.59 7.41 5.48
C ILE A 275 -10.61 7.44 4.33
N PRO A 276 -11.48 6.43 4.20
CA PRO A 276 -12.30 6.27 3.00
C PRO A 276 -13.33 7.36 2.81
N GLU A 277 -13.92 7.89 3.88
CA GLU A 277 -14.91 8.96 3.79
C GLU A 277 -14.35 10.29 3.33
N ASP A 278 -13.03 10.50 3.48
CA ASP A 278 -12.35 11.73 3.10
C ASP A 278 -11.42 11.54 1.89
N ASN A 279 -11.25 10.30 1.37
CA ASN A 279 -10.26 9.92 0.35
C ASN A 279 -8.84 10.36 0.72
N VAL A 280 -8.40 10.12 1.95
CA VAL A 280 -7.10 10.56 2.46
C VAL A 280 -6.20 9.36 2.73
N ILE A 281 -5.02 9.35 2.10
CA ILE A 281 -3.96 8.38 2.33
C ILE A 281 -3.12 8.85 3.51
N LEU A 282 -2.89 7.96 4.47
CA LEU A 282 -2.02 8.18 5.63
C LEU A 282 -0.69 7.47 5.41
N VAL A 283 0.41 8.20 5.52
CA VAL A 283 1.76 7.69 5.24
C VAL A 283 2.69 7.93 6.43
N PRO A 284 3.09 6.88 7.16
CA PRO A 284 4.14 7.00 8.17
C PRO A 284 5.49 7.10 7.48
N THR A 285 6.29 8.10 7.85
CA THR A 285 7.51 8.44 7.14
C THR A 285 8.77 7.80 7.72
N PHE A 286 8.61 6.86 8.62
CA PHE A 286 9.67 6.12 9.30
C PHE A 286 10.77 7.04 9.88
N LEU A 287 11.86 7.25 9.15
CA LEU A 287 13.01 8.05 9.60
C LEU A 287 12.76 9.58 9.67
N LYS A 288 11.69 10.09 9.10
CA LYS A 288 11.33 11.52 9.24
C LYS A 288 10.46 11.79 10.46
N ASN A 289 10.07 10.74 11.22
CA ASN A 289 9.41 10.84 12.52
C ASN A 289 8.07 11.58 12.49
N LYS A 290 7.31 11.42 11.43
CA LYS A 290 6.00 12.05 11.26
C LYS A 290 5.07 11.18 10.41
N VAL A 291 3.77 11.43 10.50
CA VAL A 291 2.78 10.95 9.56
C VAL A 291 2.43 12.08 8.62
N THR A 292 2.36 11.78 7.32
CA THR A 292 1.88 12.69 6.29
C THR A 292 0.55 12.19 5.74
N ALA A 293 -0.36 13.10 5.40
CA ALA A 293 -1.62 12.77 4.78
C ALA A 293 -1.73 13.40 3.39
N TYR A 294 -2.27 12.63 2.46
CA TYR A 294 -2.43 13.07 1.08
C TYR A 294 -3.88 12.93 0.65
N GLN A 295 -4.43 13.98 0.03
CA GLN A 295 -5.74 13.92 -0.60
C GLN A 295 -5.64 13.18 -1.93
N LEU A 296 -6.33 12.05 -2.05
CA LEU A 296 -6.41 11.29 -3.30
C LEU A 296 -7.58 11.81 -4.16
N SER A 297 -7.30 12.03 -5.45
CA SER A 297 -8.29 12.39 -6.49
C SER A 297 -8.02 11.56 -7.75
N TYR A 298 -9.07 10.94 -8.31
CA TYR A 298 -8.97 10.11 -9.54
C TYR A 298 -10.31 9.97 -10.24
#